data_721ae6b05fa573269f83626f03b42d19
#
_entry.id   721ae6b05fa573269f83626f03b42d19
#
_cell.length_a   1.000
_cell.length_b   1.000
_cell.length_c   1.000
_cell.angle_alpha   90.00
_cell.angle_beta   90.00
_cell.angle_gamma   90.00
#
_symmetry.space_group_name_H-M   'P 1'
#
loop_
_entity.id
_entity.type
_entity.pdbx_description
1 polymer ?
#
loop_
_entity_poly.entity_id
_entity_poly.type
_entity_poly.pdbx_seq_one_letter_code
_entity_poly.pdbx_strand_id
1 'polypeptide(L)'
;MVQCDKFVANGKKRPAIEFHEGLNAILGDEDRSNSIGKSTLLMILDFVFGGEDYVKKCQDVQENVLEHTINFTFLFDGQEYHFARNTVDYMSVTKCDKDYRHIEGADKMHIDDFRDFLAEKYAVNTEGLAWRGAMSKFIRVYKRETMDEERPLQSAKQENVKDAIKKYMQQFSKYNVVDAQIKQADKAADERDAFRKTQQYEHIRAAKNQKEYDENEKKAAELEIQEQQLAENSSKGLLDLDSMQAQRLSELNEMLINYRRQCAKVQTQLNSLRREMTEGKKSFKKTFTELEKYFPQEEFKALTEVEQFHQSLAKVLTTEFKETEKDLATAYVLLGNEIVSIKEQIAEVKSIPNVTQAVLKAYARITTELNNLREANKNFNTFERLKKTAAEYAETRDEVIATQLSDIETVVNKKMREITARIVKNDIQRPPTLRLEKLGKYSFSTRDDGGSGAQFRGLITFDLANMEVSNIPFIVHDSDLLDPIEKPALTEIIKEYDAVGKRGQQTFVSFRSLDFYAEEAQPLIKKRKVIELSGNGNQLFGRGWNKEPLKEEGNKNE
;
A
#
# COMPACT_ATOMS: atom_id res chain seq x y z
N MET A 1 -15.54 3.51 26.87
CA MET A 1 -14.99 3.92 28.18
C MET A 1 -13.50 3.67 28.23
N VAL A 2 -12.73 4.54 28.89
CA VAL A 2 -11.26 4.35 29.08
C VAL A 2 -10.89 4.67 30.52
N GLN A 3 -10.04 3.85 31.13
CA GLN A 3 -9.51 4.08 32.47
C GLN A 3 -8.06 3.60 32.60
N CYS A 4 -7.34 4.15 33.56
CA CYS A 4 -5.99 3.74 33.93
C CYS A 4 -5.76 4.01 35.42
N ASP A 5 -5.01 3.15 36.08
CA ASP A 5 -4.68 3.34 37.50
C ASP A 5 -3.79 4.56 37.77
N LYS A 6 -3.08 4.99 36.73
CA LYS A 6 -2.25 6.21 36.77
C LYS A 6 -3.02 7.50 36.48
N PHE A 7 -4.31 7.42 36.11
CA PHE A 7 -5.14 8.62 35.99
C PHE A 7 -5.51 9.12 37.38
N VAL A 8 -4.98 10.28 37.75
CA VAL A 8 -5.11 10.86 39.07
C VAL A 8 -5.63 12.28 38.97
N ALA A 9 -6.47 12.69 39.90
CA ALA A 9 -6.89 14.06 40.09
C ALA A 9 -6.85 14.41 41.58
N ASN A 10 -6.13 15.45 41.94
CA ASN A 10 -6.00 15.92 43.32
C ASN A 10 -5.62 14.78 44.30
N GLY A 11 -4.67 13.93 43.89
CA GLY A 11 -4.19 12.80 44.69
C GLY A 11 -5.13 11.59 44.75
N LYS A 12 -6.27 11.61 44.06
CA LYS A 12 -7.22 10.48 43.99
C LYS A 12 -7.28 9.89 42.59
N LYS A 13 -7.49 8.57 42.49
CA LYS A 13 -7.74 7.89 41.22
C LYS A 13 -8.94 8.54 40.53
N ARG A 14 -8.79 8.83 39.22
CA ARG A 14 -9.90 9.33 38.41
C ARG A 14 -10.92 8.23 38.15
N PRO A 15 -12.21 8.56 38.06
CA PRO A 15 -13.21 7.65 37.50
C PRO A 15 -12.88 7.34 36.04
N ALA A 16 -13.47 6.29 35.52
CA ALA A 16 -13.39 5.97 34.10
C ALA A 16 -13.95 7.13 33.25
N ILE A 17 -13.30 7.41 32.13
CA ILE A 17 -13.75 8.42 31.18
C ILE A 17 -14.75 7.73 30.25
N GLU A 18 -16.01 8.13 30.33
CA GLU A 18 -17.09 7.60 29.51
C GLU A 18 -17.26 8.45 28.26
N PHE A 19 -17.42 7.78 27.14
CA PHE A 19 -17.63 8.42 25.83
C PHE A 19 -19.04 8.06 25.31
N HIS A 20 -19.58 8.92 24.46
CA HIS A 20 -20.91 8.79 23.88
C HIS A 20 -20.92 9.12 22.39
N GLU A 21 -22.01 8.90 21.73
CA GLU A 21 -22.22 9.31 20.35
C GLU A 21 -22.21 10.83 20.22
N GLY A 22 -21.75 11.31 19.07
CA GLY A 22 -21.55 12.73 18.81
C GLY A 22 -20.26 13.26 19.41
N LEU A 23 -20.29 14.49 19.86
CA LEU A 23 -19.13 15.22 20.37
C LEU A 23 -18.71 14.74 21.76
N ASN A 24 -17.46 14.29 21.91
CA ASN A 24 -16.79 14.01 23.18
C ASN A 24 -15.74 15.08 23.43
N ALA A 25 -16.09 16.06 24.27
CA ALA A 25 -15.26 17.23 24.54
C ALA A 25 -14.28 16.99 25.69
N ILE A 26 -12.97 17.09 25.38
CA ILE A 26 -11.88 17.05 26.35
C ILE A 26 -11.48 18.50 26.61
N LEU A 27 -11.88 19.07 27.75
CA LEU A 27 -11.76 20.48 28.06
C LEU A 27 -10.48 20.79 28.82
N GLY A 28 -9.81 21.88 28.48
CA GLY A 28 -8.72 22.47 29.22
C GLY A 28 -9.17 23.61 30.14
N ASP A 29 -8.21 24.14 30.94
CA ASP A 29 -8.43 25.23 31.89
C ASP A 29 -8.23 26.62 31.27
N GLU A 30 -8.59 27.65 32.07
CA GLU A 30 -8.46 29.07 31.72
C GLU A 30 -7.00 29.56 31.75
N ASP A 31 -6.14 28.92 32.55
CA ASP A 31 -4.73 29.30 32.73
C ASP A 31 -3.85 28.96 31.51
N ARG A 32 -4.42 28.42 30.42
CA ARG A 32 -3.72 27.99 29.22
C ARG A 32 -2.54 27.06 29.52
N SER A 33 -2.69 26.24 30.57
CA SER A 33 -1.65 25.35 31.04
C SER A 33 -1.28 24.36 29.93
N ASN A 34 -0.08 24.50 29.36
CA ASN A 34 0.48 23.51 28.49
C ASN A 34 0.77 22.23 29.29
N SER A 35 0.68 21.09 28.69
CA SER A 35 1.02 19.80 29.31
C SER A 35 0.06 19.29 30.40
N ILE A 36 -1.21 19.68 30.35
CA ILE A 36 -2.24 19.13 31.25
C ILE A 36 -2.74 17.75 30.83
N GLY A 37 -2.33 17.26 29.66
CA GLY A 37 -2.61 15.91 29.19
C GLY A 37 -3.75 15.78 28.17
N LYS A 38 -4.26 16.87 27.56
CA LYS A 38 -5.30 16.82 26.52
C LYS A 38 -4.86 16.00 25.31
N SER A 39 -3.79 16.44 24.64
CA SER A 39 -3.24 15.73 23.46
C SER A 39 -2.75 14.33 23.85
N THR A 40 -2.28 14.13 25.09
CA THR A 40 -1.92 12.81 25.61
C THR A 40 -3.13 11.88 25.68
N LEU A 41 -4.30 12.36 26.12
CA LEU A 41 -5.52 11.57 26.11
C LEU A 41 -5.95 11.21 24.69
N LEU A 42 -5.80 12.13 23.73
CA LEU A 42 -6.04 11.82 22.32
C LEU A 42 -5.07 10.75 21.78
N MET A 43 -3.80 10.76 22.20
CA MET A 43 -2.84 9.71 21.87
C MET A 43 -3.18 8.37 22.54
N ILE A 44 -3.75 8.38 23.76
CA ILE A 44 -4.28 7.19 24.42
C ILE A 44 -5.48 6.66 23.65
N LEU A 45 -6.35 7.50 23.10
CA LEU A 45 -7.42 7.06 22.21
C LEU A 45 -6.87 6.38 20.94
N ASP A 46 -5.83 6.95 20.31
CA ASP A 46 -5.14 6.25 19.22
C ASP A 46 -4.65 4.87 19.64
N PHE A 47 -4.08 4.75 20.86
CA PHE A 47 -3.61 3.49 21.42
C PHE A 47 -4.75 2.50 21.66
N VAL A 48 -5.87 2.95 22.22
CA VAL A 48 -7.10 2.16 22.41
C VAL A 48 -7.65 1.63 21.08
N PHE A 49 -7.55 2.42 20.02
CA PHE A 49 -7.93 2.03 18.67
C PHE A 49 -6.81 1.32 17.88
N GLY A 50 -5.88 0.67 18.58
CA GLY A 50 -4.86 -0.18 17.98
C GLY A 50 -3.65 0.58 17.40
N GLY A 51 -3.48 1.87 17.72
CA GLY A 51 -2.28 2.64 17.38
C GLY A 51 -1.09 2.30 18.27
N GLU A 52 0.09 2.75 17.87
CA GLU A 52 1.35 2.54 18.61
C GLU A 52 2.02 3.86 18.96
N ASP A 53 1.53 4.97 18.39
CA ASP A 53 2.16 6.29 18.50
C ASP A 53 2.19 6.81 19.94
N TYR A 54 1.25 6.42 20.79
CA TYR A 54 1.27 6.76 22.21
C TYR A 54 2.55 6.27 22.91
N VAL A 55 2.97 5.05 22.63
CA VAL A 55 4.21 4.49 23.20
C VAL A 55 5.44 5.02 22.47
N LYS A 56 5.39 5.09 21.15
CA LYS A 56 6.55 5.45 20.32
C LYS A 56 6.86 6.95 20.32
N LYS A 57 5.86 7.84 20.42
CA LYS A 57 6.03 9.29 20.26
C LYS A 57 5.79 10.11 21.53
N CYS A 58 5.23 9.52 22.60
CA CYS A 58 5.04 10.19 23.87
C CYS A 58 6.09 9.72 24.90
N GLN A 59 7.37 9.83 24.56
CA GLN A 59 8.47 9.39 25.42
C GLN A 59 8.47 10.11 26.78
N ASP A 60 8.16 11.40 26.78
CA ASP A 60 7.97 12.21 27.99
C ASP A 60 6.96 11.58 28.97
N VAL A 61 5.89 10.98 28.45
CA VAL A 61 4.90 10.27 29.27
C VAL A 61 5.46 8.92 29.75
N GLN A 62 6.11 8.16 28.88
CA GLN A 62 6.66 6.86 29.24
C GLN A 62 7.74 6.98 30.34
N GLU A 63 8.59 8.00 30.28
CA GLU A 63 9.63 8.28 31.27
C GLU A 63 9.06 8.72 32.62
N ASN A 64 8.00 9.54 32.64
CA ASN A 64 7.45 10.12 33.86
C ASN A 64 6.35 9.28 34.53
N VAL A 65 5.56 8.53 33.74
CA VAL A 65 4.45 7.68 34.24
C VAL A 65 4.91 6.25 34.43
N LEU A 66 5.99 5.85 33.72
CA LEU A 66 6.50 4.48 33.69
C LEU A 66 5.48 3.50 33.11
N GLU A 67 5.71 2.20 33.32
CA GLU A 67 4.80 1.16 32.89
C GLU A 67 3.39 1.37 33.44
N HIS A 68 2.42 1.28 32.55
CA HIS A 68 1.01 1.35 32.93
C HIS A 68 0.12 0.63 31.91
N THR A 69 -1.07 0.30 32.36
CA THR A 69 -2.07 -0.41 31.57
C THR A 69 -3.27 0.49 31.33
N ILE A 70 -3.69 0.59 30.09
CA ILE A 70 -4.93 1.24 29.70
C ILE A 70 -6.01 0.17 29.58
N ASN A 71 -7.04 0.31 30.41
CA ASN A 71 -8.24 -0.51 30.37
C ASN A 71 -9.32 0.22 29.57
N PHE A 72 -10.02 -0.48 28.70
CA PHE A 72 -11.04 0.13 27.87
C PHE A 72 -12.18 -0.84 27.51
N THR A 73 -13.35 -0.25 27.26
CA THR A 73 -14.55 -1.00 26.87
C THR A 73 -15.14 -0.42 25.62
N PHE A 74 -15.44 -1.29 24.68
CA PHE A 74 -16.28 -1.00 23.52
C PHE A 74 -17.68 -1.55 23.74
N LEU A 75 -18.67 -0.84 23.20
CA LEU A 75 -20.06 -1.29 23.15
C LEU A 75 -20.45 -1.47 21.68
N PHE A 76 -20.73 -2.70 21.28
CA PHE A 76 -21.22 -3.04 19.94
C PHE A 76 -22.52 -3.84 20.07
N ASP A 77 -23.56 -3.40 19.40
CA ASP A 77 -24.87 -4.07 19.39
C ASP A 77 -25.43 -4.37 20.79
N GLY A 78 -25.18 -3.48 21.73
CA GLY A 78 -25.58 -3.64 23.13
C GLY A 78 -24.71 -4.59 23.96
N GLN A 79 -23.67 -5.17 23.39
CA GLN A 79 -22.70 -6.02 24.07
C GLN A 79 -21.41 -5.25 24.41
N GLU A 80 -20.98 -5.36 25.66
CA GLU A 80 -19.71 -4.80 26.13
C GLU A 80 -18.54 -5.75 25.87
N TYR A 81 -17.43 -5.19 25.42
CA TYR A 81 -16.16 -5.87 25.21
C TYR A 81 -15.08 -5.15 25.99
N HIS A 82 -14.53 -5.82 26.99
CA HIS A 82 -13.55 -5.25 27.91
C HIS A 82 -12.15 -5.72 27.54
N PHE A 83 -11.22 -4.78 27.47
CA PHE A 83 -9.83 -5.02 27.10
C PHE A 83 -8.87 -4.26 27.99
N ALA A 84 -7.64 -4.78 28.10
CA ALA A 84 -6.51 -4.14 28.72
C ALA A 84 -5.30 -4.18 27.77
N ARG A 85 -4.57 -3.07 27.69
CA ARG A 85 -3.35 -2.97 26.89
C ARG A 85 -2.25 -2.27 27.68
N ASN A 86 -1.11 -2.95 27.82
CA ASN A 86 0.05 -2.47 28.59
C ASN A 86 1.00 -1.67 27.69
N THR A 87 1.71 -0.67 28.24
CA THR A 87 2.65 0.18 27.50
C THR A 87 3.98 -0.49 27.20
N VAL A 88 4.37 -1.55 27.91
CA VAL A 88 5.58 -2.34 27.65
C VAL A 88 5.26 -3.45 26.65
N ASP A 89 4.25 -4.27 26.96
CA ASP A 89 3.72 -5.31 26.04
C ASP A 89 2.63 -4.74 25.15
N TYR A 90 2.94 -3.65 24.42
CA TYR A 90 1.95 -2.90 23.64
C TYR A 90 1.51 -3.60 22.34
N MET A 91 2.19 -4.68 21.94
CA MET A 91 1.79 -5.51 20.79
C MET A 91 0.75 -6.56 21.14
N SER A 92 0.37 -6.65 22.42
CA SER A 92 -0.64 -7.58 22.91
C SER A 92 -1.81 -6.82 23.53
N VAL A 93 -3.03 -7.35 23.31
CA VAL A 93 -4.26 -6.87 23.92
C VAL A 93 -4.89 -8.01 24.71
N THR A 94 -5.20 -7.78 25.98
CA THR A 94 -5.80 -8.77 26.85
C THR A 94 -7.32 -8.59 26.88
N LYS A 95 -8.08 -9.65 26.62
CA LYS A 95 -9.53 -9.65 26.82
C LYS A 95 -9.83 -9.86 28.30
N CYS A 96 -10.69 -9.01 28.86
CA CYS A 96 -10.97 -8.95 30.29
C CYS A 96 -12.45 -9.17 30.58
N ASP A 97 -12.75 -9.46 31.86
CA ASP A 97 -14.08 -9.36 32.40
C ASP A 97 -14.50 -7.89 32.68
N LYS A 98 -15.70 -7.68 33.19
CA LYS A 98 -16.23 -6.34 33.52
C LYS A 98 -15.42 -5.57 34.57
N ASP A 99 -14.62 -6.26 35.39
CA ASP A 99 -13.77 -5.70 36.42
C ASP A 99 -12.31 -5.51 35.90
N TYR A 100 -12.09 -5.72 34.61
CA TYR A 100 -10.78 -5.71 33.91
C TYR A 100 -9.78 -6.74 34.46
N ARG A 101 -10.27 -7.84 35.00
CA ARG A 101 -9.44 -8.98 35.35
C ARG A 101 -9.26 -9.88 34.13
N HIS A 102 -8.08 -10.45 34.01
CA HIS A 102 -7.81 -11.43 32.97
C HIS A 102 -8.78 -12.61 33.07
N ILE A 103 -9.41 -12.96 31.95
CA ILE A 103 -10.27 -14.14 31.86
C ILE A 103 -9.39 -15.38 31.81
N GLU A 104 -9.50 -16.26 32.77
CA GLU A 104 -8.73 -17.51 32.85
C GLU A 104 -9.00 -18.37 31.61
N GLY A 105 -7.90 -18.75 30.88
CA GLY A 105 -7.99 -19.51 29.63
C GLY A 105 -8.22 -18.65 28.37
N ALA A 106 -8.33 -17.33 28.46
CA ALA A 106 -8.33 -16.45 27.30
C ALA A 106 -6.89 -16.07 26.92
N ASP A 107 -6.47 -16.41 25.72
CA ASP A 107 -5.16 -16.01 25.20
C ASP A 107 -5.08 -14.49 25.00
N LYS A 108 -3.88 -13.93 25.19
CA LYS A 108 -3.59 -12.57 24.74
C LYS A 108 -3.72 -12.50 23.23
N MET A 109 -4.48 -11.55 22.76
CA MET A 109 -4.68 -11.29 21.34
C MET A 109 -3.50 -10.46 20.82
N HIS A 110 -2.89 -10.85 19.69
CA HIS A 110 -1.92 -9.98 19.03
C HIS A 110 -2.60 -8.69 18.53
N ILE A 111 -1.85 -7.59 18.45
CA ILE A 111 -2.41 -6.30 18.04
C ILE A 111 -3.06 -6.32 16.65
N ASP A 112 -2.58 -7.16 15.74
CA ASP A 112 -3.18 -7.27 14.42
C ASP A 112 -4.53 -7.98 14.45
N ASP A 113 -4.68 -9.03 15.25
CA ASP A 113 -5.98 -9.70 15.46
C ASP A 113 -6.98 -8.76 16.13
N PHE A 114 -6.52 -7.91 17.04
CA PHE A 114 -7.35 -6.87 17.65
C PHE A 114 -7.77 -5.79 16.63
N ARG A 115 -6.88 -5.40 15.73
CA ARG A 115 -7.20 -4.47 14.62
C ARG A 115 -8.22 -5.09 13.66
N ASP A 116 -8.11 -6.38 13.39
CA ASP A 116 -9.09 -7.11 12.56
C ASP A 116 -10.44 -7.19 13.25
N PHE A 117 -10.47 -7.45 14.57
CA PHE A 117 -11.70 -7.37 15.39
C PHE A 117 -12.36 -5.98 15.29
N LEU A 118 -11.58 -4.89 15.41
CA LEU A 118 -12.12 -3.54 15.26
C LEU A 118 -12.66 -3.29 13.84
N ALA A 119 -11.93 -3.73 12.81
CA ALA A 119 -12.34 -3.58 11.42
C ALA A 119 -13.66 -4.30 11.13
N GLU A 120 -13.85 -5.49 11.71
CA GLU A 120 -15.10 -6.26 11.63
C GLU A 120 -16.25 -5.55 12.35
N LYS A 121 -16.03 -5.18 13.62
CA LYS A 121 -17.07 -4.57 14.47
C LYS A 121 -17.55 -3.21 13.95
N TYR A 122 -16.66 -2.43 13.36
CA TYR A 122 -16.99 -1.13 12.75
C TYR A 122 -17.37 -1.25 11.26
N ALA A 123 -17.39 -2.44 10.68
CA ALA A 123 -17.67 -2.68 9.26
C ALA A 123 -16.77 -1.84 8.31
N VAL A 124 -15.49 -1.70 8.66
CA VAL A 124 -14.50 -0.89 7.91
C VAL A 124 -13.60 -1.76 7.03
N ASN A 125 -13.67 -3.08 7.16
CA ASN A 125 -12.86 -4.02 6.38
C ASN A 125 -13.42 -4.16 4.95
N THR A 126 -13.13 -3.18 4.10
CA THR A 126 -13.49 -3.17 2.69
C THR A 126 -12.26 -3.43 1.83
N GLU A 127 -12.37 -4.32 0.86
CA GLU A 127 -11.32 -4.61 -0.12
C GLU A 127 -9.93 -4.90 0.50
N GLY A 128 -9.88 -5.55 1.67
CA GLY A 128 -8.63 -5.84 2.37
C GLY A 128 -7.94 -4.62 2.98
N LEU A 129 -8.67 -3.52 3.18
CA LEU A 129 -8.16 -2.33 3.87
C LEU A 129 -8.01 -2.65 5.36
N ALA A 130 -6.78 -2.64 5.86
CA ALA A 130 -6.52 -2.83 7.28
C ALA A 130 -7.08 -1.66 8.10
N TRP A 131 -7.53 -1.92 9.33
CA TRP A 131 -8.09 -0.96 10.27
C TRP A 131 -7.28 0.34 10.36
N ARG A 132 -5.96 0.23 10.57
CA ARG A 132 -5.08 1.40 10.66
C ARG A 132 -4.96 2.17 9.35
N GLY A 133 -5.02 1.47 8.22
CA GLY A 133 -5.05 2.09 6.88
C GLY A 133 -6.30 2.95 6.66
N ALA A 134 -7.43 2.54 7.22
CA ALA A 134 -8.68 3.31 7.16
C ALA A 134 -8.67 4.51 8.10
N MET A 135 -8.29 4.31 9.37
CA MET A 135 -8.58 5.23 10.46
C MET A 135 -7.45 6.22 10.77
N SER A 136 -6.18 5.85 10.54
CA SER A 136 -5.04 6.64 11.04
C SER A 136 -5.01 8.09 10.56
N LYS A 137 -5.44 8.35 9.33
CA LYS A 137 -5.48 9.71 8.75
C LYS A 137 -6.53 10.62 9.39
N PHE A 138 -7.53 10.06 10.07
CA PHE A 138 -8.60 10.80 10.75
C PHE A 138 -8.34 11.01 12.25
N ILE A 139 -7.18 10.60 12.73
CA ILE A 139 -6.70 10.86 14.08
C ILE A 139 -5.65 11.98 13.97
N ARG A 140 -6.12 13.22 14.06
CA ARG A 140 -5.35 14.44 13.85
C ARG A 140 -4.84 14.98 15.17
N VAL A 141 -3.65 14.56 15.56
CA VAL A 141 -2.99 14.97 16.79
C VAL A 141 -1.57 15.45 16.47
N TYR A 142 -1.15 16.55 17.07
CA TYR A 142 0.14 17.19 16.80
C TYR A 142 1.33 16.20 16.80
N LYS A 143 1.45 15.38 17.85
CA LYS A 143 2.54 14.39 17.97
C LYS A 143 2.53 13.31 16.86
N ARG A 144 1.44 13.16 16.12
CA ARG A 144 1.33 12.19 15.02
C ARG A 144 1.72 12.76 13.66
N GLU A 145 1.90 14.07 13.55
CA GLU A 145 2.19 14.76 12.29
C GLU A 145 1.13 14.51 11.19
N THR A 146 -0.14 14.36 11.61
CA THR A 146 -1.30 14.10 10.73
C THR A 146 -2.17 15.35 10.52
N MET A 147 -1.69 16.50 10.94
CA MET A 147 -2.41 17.79 10.84
C MET A 147 -1.97 18.62 9.62
N ASP A 148 -1.39 17.96 8.62
CA ASP A 148 -0.98 18.60 7.36
C ASP A 148 -2.23 18.92 6.52
N GLU A 149 -2.55 20.19 6.38
CA GLU A 149 -3.74 20.70 5.71
C GLU A 149 -3.70 20.52 4.19
N GLU A 150 -2.53 20.30 3.61
CA GLU A 150 -2.39 20.02 2.18
C GLU A 150 -2.40 18.51 1.87
N ARG A 151 -2.22 17.68 2.91
CA ARG A 151 -2.06 16.24 2.77
C ARG A 151 -3.06 15.40 3.59
N PRO A 152 -4.36 15.63 3.44
CA PRO A 152 -5.39 14.98 4.25
C PRO A 152 -5.45 13.46 4.14
N LEU A 153 -4.95 12.88 3.04
CA LEU A 153 -4.99 11.43 2.80
C LEU A 153 -3.88 10.65 3.50
N GLN A 154 -2.81 11.31 3.92
CA GLN A 154 -1.66 10.66 4.52
C GLN A 154 -1.83 10.48 6.03
N SER A 155 -1.51 9.28 6.51
CA SER A 155 -1.55 8.91 7.93
C SER A 155 -0.22 9.11 8.66
N ALA A 156 0.83 9.49 7.93
CA ALA A 156 2.15 9.85 8.43
C ALA A 156 2.88 10.72 7.40
N LYS A 157 3.78 11.60 7.85
CA LYS A 157 4.53 12.53 6.99
C LYS A 157 5.28 11.85 5.84
N GLN A 158 5.79 10.65 6.06
CA GLN A 158 6.58 9.88 5.09
C GLN A 158 5.75 8.88 4.28
N GLU A 159 4.43 8.84 4.47
CA GLU A 159 3.60 7.92 3.72
C GLU A 159 3.61 8.25 2.24
N ASN A 160 3.84 7.23 1.40
CA ASN A 160 3.84 7.39 -0.05
C ASN A 160 2.44 7.78 -0.54
N VAL A 161 2.37 8.80 -1.39
CA VAL A 161 1.11 9.31 -1.95
C VAL A 161 0.31 8.21 -2.69
N LYS A 162 0.99 7.31 -3.40
CA LYS A 162 0.34 6.19 -4.09
C LYS A 162 -0.37 5.26 -3.10
N ASP A 163 0.27 4.96 -1.96
CA ASP A 163 -0.30 4.11 -0.94
C ASP A 163 -1.47 4.79 -0.21
N ALA A 164 -1.36 6.09 0.05
CA ALA A 164 -2.44 6.88 0.63
C ALA A 164 -3.68 6.90 -0.27
N ILE A 165 -3.52 7.13 -1.58
CA ILE A 165 -4.61 7.09 -2.56
C ILE A 165 -5.19 5.68 -2.67
N LYS A 166 -4.34 4.64 -2.71
CA LYS A 166 -4.79 3.24 -2.73
C LYS A 166 -5.71 2.92 -1.54
N LYS A 167 -5.27 3.23 -0.31
CA LYS A 167 -6.07 3.04 0.91
C LYS A 167 -7.38 3.82 0.85
N TYR A 168 -7.34 5.03 0.30
CA TYR A 168 -8.52 5.86 0.15
C TYR A 168 -9.52 5.26 -0.86
N MET A 169 -9.05 4.73 -1.98
CA MET A 169 -9.89 4.00 -2.94
C MET A 169 -10.50 2.73 -2.33
N GLN A 170 -9.71 1.97 -1.53
CA GLN A 170 -10.21 0.81 -0.80
C GLN A 170 -11.34 1.18 0.18
N GLN A 171 -11.23 2.32 0.86
CA GLN A 171 -12.25 2.84 1.75
C GLN A 171 -13.59 3.08 1.06
N PHE A 172 -13.57 3.43 -0.24
CA PHE A 172 -14.77 3.60 -1.08
C PHE A 172 -15.15 2.34 -1.88
N SER A 173 -14.51 1.20 -1.64
CA SER A 173 -14.70 -0.06 -2.40
C SER A 173 -14.49 0.12 -3.91
N LYS A 174 -13.49 0.92 -4.28
CA LYS A 174 -13.17 1.27 -5.68
C LYS A 174 -11.82 0.71 -6.14
N TYR A 175 -11.05 0.07 -5.27
CA TYR A 175 -9.69 -0.36 -5.61
C TYR A 175 -9.63 -1.73 -6.28
N ASN A 176 -10.50 -2.69 -5.97
CA ASN A 176 -10.42 -4.04 -6.54
C ASN A 176 -10.51 -4.06 -8.07
N VAL A 177 -11.36 -3.21 -8.64
CA VAL A 177 -11.48 -3.05 -10.10
C VAL A 177 -10.18 -2.51 -10.70
N VAL A 178 -9.57 -1.52 -10.03
CA VAL A 178 -8.29 -0.93 -10.43
C VAL A 178 -7.14 -1.92 -10.28
N ASP A 179 -7.09 -2.68 -9.18
CA ASP A 179 -6.06 -3.68 -8.93
C ASP A 179 -6.05 -4.78 -10.00
N ALA A 180 -7.23 -5.21 -10.44
CA ALA A 180 -7.36 -6.17 -11.53
C ALA A 180 -6.76 -5.62 -12.84
N GLN A 181 -7.04 -4.36 -13.18
CA GLN A 181 -6.48 -3.73 -14.38
C GLN A 181 -4.98 -3.46 -14.27
N ILE A 182 -4.50 -3.06 -13.09
CA ILE A 182 -3.05 -2.94 -12.84
C ILE A 182 -2.35 -4.28 -13.08
N LYS A 183 -2.87 -5.37 -12.50
CA LYS A 183 -2.29 -6.72 -12.68
C LYS A 183 -2.29 -7.16 -14.13
N GLN A 184 -3.33 -6.85 -14.89
CA GLN A 184 -3.39 -7.17 -16.32
C GLN A 184 -2.39 -6.35 -17.13
N ALA A 185 -2.30 -5.05 -16.89
CA ALA A 185 -1.35 -4.16 -17.55
C ALA A 185 0.11 -4.54 -17.24
N ASP A 186 0.41 -4.81 -15.96
CA ASP A 186 1.73 -5.24 -15.52
C ASP A 186 2.11 -6.58 -16.17
N LYS A 187 1.18 -7.55 -16.21
CA LYS A 187 1.40 -8.83 -16.88
C LYS A 187 1.72 -8.65 -18.36
N ALA A 188 0.95 -7.84 -19.07
CA ALA A 188 1.16 -7.59 -20.50
C ALA A 188 2.49 -6.85 -20.76
N ALA A 189 2.84 -5.89 -19.90
CA ALA A 189 4.13 -5.19 -19.95
C ALA A 189 5.30 -6.15 -19.71
N ASP A 190 5.18 -7.01 -18.72
CA ASP A 190 6.19 -8.03 -18.42
C ASP A 190 6.37 -9.03 -19.57
N GLU A 191 5.27 -9.49 -20.20
CA GLU A 191 5.33 -10.40 -21.34
C GLU A 191 6.05 -9.75 -22.53
N ARG A 192 5.76 -8.46 -22.81
CA ARG A 192 6.47 -7.66 -23.82
C ARG A 192 7.96 -7.54 -23.51
N ASP A 193 8.30 -7.19 -22.28
CA ASP A 193 9.69 -6.93 -21.87
C ASP A 193 10.50 -8.22 -21.80
N ALA A 194 9.90 -9.33 -21.33
CA ALA A 194 10.53 -10.64 -21.37
C ALA A 194 10.82 -11.06 -22.82
N PHE A 195 9.86 -10.87 -23.73
CA PHE A 195 10.07 -11.16 -25.15
C PHE A 195 11.18 -10.31 -25.76
N ARG A 196 11.22 -8.99 -25.44
CA ARG A 196 12.28 -8.10 -25.91
C ARG A 196 13.67 -8.53 -25.42
N LYS A 197 13.80 -8.97 -24.16
CA LYS A 197 15.06 -9.46 -23.62
C LYS A 197 15.54 -10.75 -24.31
N THR A 198 14.60 -11.63 -24.70
CA THR A 198 14.96 -12.86 -25.41
C THR A 198 15.51 -12.61 -26.82
N GLN A 199 15.14 -11.52 -27.46
CA GLN A 199 15.72 -11.10 -28.76
C GLN A 199 17.23 -10.78 -28.68
N GLN A 200 17.78 -10.59 -27.48
CA GLN A 200 19.22 -10.36 -27.28
C GLN A 200 20.05 -11.66 -27.33
N TYR A 201 19.41 -12.83 -27.33
CA TYR A 201 20.12 -14.08 -27.50
C TYR A 201 20.47 -14.29 -28.98
N GLU A 202 21.72 -14.66 -29.26
CA GLU A 202 22.33 -14.75 -30.61
C GLU A 202 21.54 -15.54 -31.66
N HIS A 203 20.60 -16.39 -31.24
CA HIS A 203 19.88 -17.31 -32.11
C HIS A 203 18.41 -16.98 -32.30
N ILE A 204 17.89 -15.92 -31.65
CA ILE A 204 16.51 -15.48 -31.86
C ILE A 204 16.54 -14.29 -32.81
N ARG A 205 16.27 -14.58 -34.09
CA ARG A 205 16.24 -13.55 -35.14
C ARG A 205 14.88 -12.84 -35.10
N ALA A 206 14.92 -11.51 -35.15
CA ALA A 206 13.74 -10.67 -35.34
C ALA A 206 14.10 -9.51 -36.27
N ALA A 207 13.17 -9.11 -37.12
CA ALA A 207 13.32 -7.88 -37.88
C ALA A 207 13.34 -6.69 -36.91
N LYS A 208 14.25 -5.74 -37.11
CA LYS A 208 14.47 -4.61 -36.19
C LYS A 208 13.42 -3.52 -36.32
N ASN A 209 12.81 -3.44 -37.50
CA ASN A 209 11.79 -2.43 -37.82
C ASN A 209 10.94 -2.88 -39.02
N GLN A 210 9.88 -2.12 -39.30
CA GLN A 210 8.96 -2.40 -40.41
C GLN A 210 9.66 -2.48 -41.77
N LYS A 211 10.69 -1.66 -42.00
CA LYS A 211 11.43 -1.69 -43.26
C LYS A 211 12.16 -3.01 -43.47
N GLU A 212 12.83 -3.51 -42.45
CA GLU A 212 13.51 -4.82 -42.51
C GLU A 212 12.49 -5.97 -42.64
N TYR A 213 11.33 -5.85 -41.98
CA TYR A 213 10.21 -6.79 -42.17
C TYR A 213 9.77 -6.86 -43.64
N ASP A 214 9.52 -5.70 -44.26
CA ASP A 214 9.08 -5.62 -45.65
C ASP A 214 10.16 -6.12 -46.64
N GLU A 215 11.44 -5.84 -46.35
CA GLU A 215 12.57 -6.38 -47.11
C GLU A 215 12.65 -7.93 -46.99
N ASN A 216 12.45 -8.45 -45.79
CA ASN A 216 12.41 -9.89 -45.55
C ASN A 216 11.24 -10.57 -46.31
N GLU A 217 10.06 -9.96 -46.33
CA GLU A 217 8.89 -10.50 -47.10
C GLU A 217 9.18 -10.56 -48.59
N LYS A 218 9.77 -9.49 -49.17
CA LYS A 218 10.15 -9.49 -50.59
C LYS A 218 11.18 -10.58 -50.90
N LYS A 219 12.21 -10.69 -50.08
CA LYS A 219 13.26 -11.67 -50.23
C LYS A 219 12.75 -13.09 -50.04
N ALA A 220 11.82 -13.29 -49.10
CA ALA A 220 11.15 -14.59 -48.90
C ALA A 220 10.34 -15.00 -50.13
N ALA A 221 9.58 -14.10 -50.75
CA ALA A 221 8.84 -14.35 -51.98
C ALA A 221 9.77 -14.70 -53.18
N GLU A 222 10.89 -14.02 -53.31
CA GLU A 222 11.91 -14.33 -54.31
C GLU A 222 12.52 -15.73 -54.11
N LEU A 223 12.82 -16.09 -52.87
CA LEU A 223 13.35 -17.42 -52.51
C LEU A 223 12.33 -18.53 -52.72
N GLU A 224 11.05 -18.30 -52.46
CA GLU A 224 9.96 -19.27 -52.74
C GLU A 224 9.86 -19.60 -54.23
N ILE A 225 9.97 -18.57 -55.10
CA ILE A 225 10.00 -18.77 -56.54
C ILE A 225 11.22 -19.60 -56.95
N GLN A 226 12.39 -19.35 -56.39
CA GLN A 226 13.62 -20.10 -56.64
C GLN A 226 13.51 -21.54 -56.15
N GLU A 227 12.89 -21.76 -54.97
CA GLU A 227 12.64 -23.08 -54.40
C GLU A 227 11.73 -23.92 -55.33
N GLN A 228 10.62 -23.35 -55.83
CA GLN A 228 9.74 -23.99 -56.79
C GLN A 228 10.45 -24.34 -58.10
N GLN A 229 11.24 -23.42 -58.68
CA GLN A 229 12.01 -23.67 -59.89
C GLN A 229 13.01 -24.82 -59.71
N LEU A 230 13.66 -24.89 -58.57
CA LEU A 230 14.58 -25.97 -58.23
C LEU A 230 13.87 -27.30 -58.08
N ALA A 231 12.68 -27.33 -57.45
CA ALA A 231 11.84 -28.50 -57.29
C ALA A 231 11.33 -29.04 -58.66
N GLU A 232 10.89 -28.14 -59.54
CA GLU A 232 10.45 -28.50 -60.92
C GLU A 232 11.59 -29.03 -61.78
N ASN A 233 12.78 -28.43 -61.69
CA ASN A 233 13.95 -28.92 -62.42
C ASN A 233 14.46 -30.26 -61.89
N SER A 234 14.26 -30.53 -60.60
CA SER A 234 14.60 -31.76 -59.92
C SER A 234 13.68 -32.93 -60.33
N SER A 235 12.38 -32.66 -60.53
CA SER A 235 11.40 -33.67 -60.94
C SER A 235 11.63 -34.18 -62.37
N LYS A 236 12.47 -33.50 -63.18
CA LYS A 236 12.87 -33.88 -64.56
C LYS A 236 14.02 -34.89 -64.62
N GLY A 237 14.40 -35.51 -63.53
CA GLY A 237 15.21 -36.74 -63.50
C GLY A 237 16.73 -36.55 -63.67
N LEU A 238 17.30 -35.43 -63.28
CA LEU A 238 18.71 -35.08 -63.58
C LEU A 238 19.70 -35.18 -62.41
N LEU A 239 19.35 -35.69 -61.20
CA LEU A 239 20.21 -35.39 -60.08
C LEU A 239 20.26 -36.47 -58.95
N ASP A 240 21.45 -36.68 -58.34
CA ASP A 240 21.80 -37.68 -57.33
C ASP A 240 21.61 -37.15 -55.90
N LEU A 241 20.68 -37.71 -55.15
CA LEU A 241 20.07 -37.16 -53.92
C LEU A 241 20.76 -37.51 -52.61
N ASP A 242 21.39 -38.68 -52.53
CA ASP A 242 21.76 -39.30 -51.26
C ASP A 242 22.79 -38.53 -50.43
N SER A 243 23.79 -37.91 -51.09
CA SER A 243 24.88 -37.24 -50.36
C SER A 243 24.48 -35.91 -49.74
N MET A 244 23.48 -35.25 -50.26
CA MET A 244 23.07 -33.92 -49.84
C MET A 244 21.92 -33.91 -48.86
N GLN A 245 21.02 -34.91 -48.92
CA GLN A 245 20.11 -35.19 -47.79
C GLN A 245 20.92 -35.49 -46.54
N ALA A 246 22.03 -36.25 -46.66
CA ALA A 246 22.94 -36.52 -45.56
C ALA A 246 23.59 -35.26 -45.02
N GLN A 247 24.04 -34.34 -45.88
CA GLN A 247 24.64 -33.08 -45.45
C GLN A 247 23.63 -32.16 -44.78
N ARG A 248 22.44 -32.01 -45.35
CA ARG A 248 21.36 -31.20 -44.76
C ARG A 248 20.88 -31.75 -43.43
N LEU A 249 20.71 -33.07 -43.32
CA LEU A 249 20.40 -33.75 -42.08
C LEU A 249 21.51 -33.54 -41.05
N SER A 250 22.78 -33.53 -41.48
CA SER A 250 23.90 -33.22 -40.58
C SER A 250 23.83 -31.80 -40.03
N GLU A 251 23.61 -30.80 -40.91
CA GLU A 251 23.47 -29.38 -40.51
C GLU A 251 22.27 -29.17 -39.56
N LEU A 252 21.11 -29.72 -39.87
CA LEU A 252 19.93 -29.64 -39.03
C LEU A 252 20.11 -30.35 -37.69
N ASN A 253 20.81 -31.49 -37.66
CA ASN A 253 21.12 -32.19 -36.43
C ASN A 253 22.13 -31.38 -35.57
N GLU A 254 23.10 -30.72 -36.20
CA GLU A 254 24.04 -29.86 -35.47
C GLU A 254 23.30 -28.64 -34.86
N MET A 255 22.40 -28.02 -35.63
CA MET A 255 21.52 -26.94 -35.08
C MET A 255 20.68 -27.47 -33.93
N LEU A 256 20.04 -28.64 -34.08
CA LEU A 256 19.23 -29.29 -33.05
C LEU A 256 20.03 -29.53 -31.76
N ILE A 257 21.29 -30.00 -31.89
CA ILE A 257 22.18 -30.21 -30.76
C ILE A 257 22.49 -28.87 -30.07
N ASN A 258 22.77 -27.80 -30.82
CA ASN A 258 23.06 -26.49 -30.28
C ASN A 258 21.86 -25.91 -29.53
N TYR A 259 20.66 -25.94 -30.11
CA TYR A 259 19.45 -25.47 -29.44
C TYR A 259 19.11 -26.28 -28.19
N ARG A 260 19.27 -27.61 -28.23
CA ARG A 260 19.11 -28.47 -27.03
C ARG A 260 20.10 -28.11 -25.94
N ARG A 261 21.36 -27.81 -26.29
CA ARG A 261 22.40 -27.41 -25.33
C ARG A 261 22.01 -26.07 -24.65
N GLN A 262 21.53 -25.12 -25.44
CA GLN A 262 21.08 -23.83 -24.90
C GLN A 262 19.84 -23.97 -24.05
N CYS A 263 18.86 -24.74 -24.49
CA CYS A 263 17.65 -25.04 -23.71
C CYS A 263 18.02 -25.70 -22.37
N ALA A 264 18.94 -26.66 -22.36
CA ALA A 264 19.45 -27.29 -21.14
C ALA A 264 20.19 -26.29 -20.23
N LYS A 265 20.97 -25.35 -20.80
CA LYS A 265 21.65 -24.29 -20.04
C LYS A 265 20.63 -23.37 -19.37
N VAL A 266 19.64 -22.89 -20.12
CA VAL A 266 18.56 -22.03 -19.57
C VAL A 266 17.77 -22.78 -18.51
N GLN A 267 17.46 -24.05 -18.72
CA GLN A 267 16.77 -24.87 -17.73
C GLN A 267 17.58 -25.06 -16.45
N THR A 268 18.89 -25.25 -16.57
CA THR A 268 19.79 -25.34 -15.41
C THR A 268 19.82 -24.04 -14.64
N GLN A 269 19.91 -22.90 -15.31
CA GLN A 269 19.86 -21.59 -14.70
C GLN A 269 18.51 -21.36 -13.98
N LEU A 270 17.42 -21.73 -14.61
CA LEU A 270 16.07 -21.63 -14.04
C LEU A 270 15.92 -22.50 -12.78
N ASN A 271 16.44 -23.71 -12.81
CA ASN A 271 16.42 -24.62 -11.65
C ASN A 271 17.33 -24.14 -10.53
N SER A 272 18.51 -23.58 -10.84
CA SER A 272 19.41 -22.97 -9.86
C SER A 272 18.75 -21.78 -9.17
N LEU A 273 18.16 -20.88 -9.95
CA LEU A 273 17.44 -19.71 -9.46
C LEU A 273 16.27 -20.09 -8.54
N ARG A 274 15.47 -21.10 -8.93
CA ARG A 274 14.37 -21.63 -8.11
C ARG A 274 14.86 -22.24 -6.79
N ARG A 275 16.00 -22.93 -6.82
CA ARG A 275 16.63 -23.48 -5.62
C ARG A 275 17.12 -22.37 -4.69
N GLU A 276 17.81 -21.36 -5.22
CA GLU A 276 18.27 -20.19 -4.45
C GLU A 276 17.10 -19.42 -3.81
N MET A 277 16.00 -19.23 -4.54
CA MET A 277 14.78 -18.63 -3.98
C MET A 277 14.17 -19.43 -2.83
N THR A 278 14.28 -20.76 -2.88
CA THR A 278 13.70 -21.66 -1.87
C THR A 278 14.61 -21.79 -0.65
N GLU A 279 15.91 -21.91 -0.86
CA GLU A 279 16.91 -22.06 0.20
C GLU A 279 17.16 -20.75 0.95
N GLY A 280 17.18 -19.62 0.24
CA GLY A 280 17.31 -18.29 0.84
C GLY A 280 16.21 -18.00 1.86
N LYS A 281 14.96 -18.33 1.56
CA LYS A 281 13.82 -18.17 2.48
C LYS A 281 13.90 -19.07 3.72
N LYS A 282 14.45 -20.29 3.61
CA LYS A 282 14.55 -21.24 4.71
C LYS A 282 15.73 -20.94 5.63
N SER A 283 16.89 -20.59 5.07
CA SER A 283 18.10 -20.27 5.81
C SER A 283 17.91 -19.03 6.69
N PHE A 284 17.29 -17.99 6.14
CA PHE A 284 17.08 -16.72 6.83
C PHE A 284 16.25 -16.88 8.12
N LYS A 285 15.11 -17.57 8.00
CA LYS A 285 14.20 -17.80 9.13
C LYS A 285 14.85 -18.63 10.25
N LYS A 286 15.69 -19.59 9.88
CA LYS A 286 16.37 -20.48 10.85
C LYS A 286 17.51 -19.76 11.59
N THR A 287 18.31 -18.98 10.88
CA THR A 287 19.44 -18.24 11.47
C THR A 287 18.97 -17.15 12.42
N PHE A 288 17.86 -16.48 12.11
CA PHE A 288 17.29 -15.42 12.96
C PHE A 288 16.73 -16.01 14.27
N THR A 289 15.98 -17.11 14.19
CA THR A 289 15.43 -17.80 15.39
C THR A 289 16.53 -18.39 16.28
N GLU A 290 17.70 -18.69 15.73
CA GLU A 290 18.88 -19.14 16.51
C GLU A 290 19.59 -17.95 17.16
N LEU A 291 19.70 -16.81 16.49
CA LEU A 291 20.31 -15.58 17.05
C LEU A 291 19.47 -14.98 18.19
N GLU A 292 18.14 -15.04 18.09
CA GLU A 292 17.22 -14.56 19.13
C GLU A 292 17.45 -15.21 20.51
N LYS A 293 18.04 -16.41 20.54
CA LYS A 293 18.38 -17.13 21.79
C LYS A 293 19.65 -16.65 22.49
N TYR A 294 20.47 -15.85 21.83
CA TYR A 294 21.80 -15.47 22.32
C TYR A 294 21.95 -13.99 22.71
N PHE A 295 20.93 -13.14 22.44
CA PHE A 295 21.00 -11.72 22.73
C PHE A 295 20.11 -11.31 23.92
N PRO A 296 20.61 -10.44 24.84
CA PRO A 296 19.82 -9.91 25.95
C PRO A 296 18.69 -9.00 25.45
N GLN A 297 17.58 -8.93 26.18
CA GLN A 297 16.39 -8.15 25.84
C GLN A 297 16.63 -6.64 25.62
N GLU A 298 17.73 -6.10 26.12
CA GLU A 298 18.06 -4.68 26.01
C GLU A 298 18.59 -4.26 24.62
N GLU A 299 19.08 -5.19 23.81
CA GLU A 299 19.57 -4.94 22.43
C GLU A 299 18.54 -5.25 21.34
N PHE A 300 17.32 -5.60 21.71
CA PHE A 300 16.25 -6.03 20.81
C PHE A 300 15.84 -4.94 19.77
N LYS A 301 15.99 -3.66 20.09
CA LYS A 301 15.67 -2.56 19.16
C LYS A 301 16.58 -2.54 17.94
N ALA A 302 17.88 -2.71 18.15
CA ALA A 302 18.84 -2.75 17.06
C ALA A 302 18.65 -4.02 16.20
N LEU A 303 18.29 -5.15 16.82
CA LEU A 303 17.97 -6.38 16.09
C LEU A 303 16.71 -6.25 15.22
N THR A 304 15.68 -5.56 15.72
CA THR A 304 14.43 -5.36 14.98
C THR A 304 14.62 -4.44 13.75
N GLU A 305 15.47 -3.43 13.86
CA GLU A 305 15.83 -2.56 12.72
C GLU A 305 16.65 -3.31 11.67
N VAL A 306 17.58 -4.15 12.11
CA VAL A 306 18.35 -5.06 11.24
C VAL A 306 17.42 -6.06 10.56
N GLU A 307 16.44 -6.62 11.27
CA GLU A 307 15.44 -7.54 10.70
C GLU A 307 14.59 -6.84 9.64
N GLN A 308 14.09 -5.64 9.90
CA GLN A 308 13.31 -4.84 8.94
C GLN A 308 14.14 -4.50 7.69
N PHE A 309 15.41 -4.16 7.85
CA PHE A 309 16.33 -3.93 6.74
C PHE A 309 16.52 -5.22 5.91
N HIS A 310 16.75 -6.34 6.56
CA HIS A 310 16.91 -7.62 5.89
C HIS A 310 15.62 -8.11 5.22
N GLN A 311 14.45 -7.90 5.82
CA GLN A 311 13.17 -8.20 5.19
C GLN A 311 12.93 -7.34 3.95
N SER A 312 13.30 -6.06 4.00
CA SER A 312 13.22 -5.16 2.85
C SER A 312 14.17 -5.58 1.73
N LEU A 313 15.41 -5.95 2.06
CA LEU A 313 16.39 -6.47 1.12
C LEU A 313 15.93 -7.80 0.50
N ALA A 314 15.42 -8.71 1.31
CA ALA A 314 14.88 -9.99 0.85
C ALA A 314 13.67 -9.79 -0.10
N LYS A 315 12.85 -8.77 0.13
CA LYS A 315 11.73 -8.42 -0.74
C LYS A 315 12.21 -7.91 -2.11
N VAL A 316 13.22 -7.03 -2.14
CA VAL A 316 13.84 -6.53 -3.38
C VAL A 316 14.47 -7.69 -4.15
N LEU A 317 15.28 -8.51 -3.52
CA LEU A 317 15.90 -9.69 -4.14
C LEU A 317 14.86 -10.69 -4.65
N THR A 318 13.75 -10.89 -3.93
CA THR A 318 12.68 -11.78 -4.37
C THR A 318 11.99 -11.25 -5.62
N THR A 319 11.88 -9.94 -5.78
CA THR A 319 11.30 -9.31 -6.97
C THR A 319 12.23 -9.48 -8.17
N GLU A 320 13.51 -9.17 -8.02
CA GLU A 320 14.56 -9.37 -9.03
C GLU A 320 14.64 -10.84 -9.49
N PHE A 321 14.62 -11.78 -8.55
CA PHE A 321 14.61 -13.22 -8.86
C PHE A 321 13.36 -13.65 -9.64
N LYS A 322 12.18 -13.11 -9.32
CA LYS A 322 10.95 -13.42 -10.05
C LYS A 322 10.98 -12.89 -11.49
N GLU A 323 11.53 -11.70 -11.70
CA GLU A 323 11.72 -11.14 -13.05
C GLU A 323 12.66 -12.01 -13.85
N THR A 324 13.83 -12.36 -13.28
CA THR A 324 14.81 -13.23 -13.94
C THR A 324 14.24 -14.64 -14.22
N GLU A 325 13.44 -15.20 -13.31
CA GLU A 325 12.75 -16.49 -13.54
C GLU A 325 11.83 -16.41 -14.75
N LYS A 326 11.08 -15.32 -14.88
CA LYS A 326 10.13 -15.12 -15.98
C LYS A 326 10.84 -14.96 -17.32
N ASP A 327 11.93 -14.20 -17.34
CA ASP A 327 12.76 -14.04 -18.54
C ASP A 327 13.35 -15.38 -19.00
N LEU A 328 13.92 -16.16 -18.08
CA LEU A 328 14.45 -17.49 -18.38
C LEU A 328 13.37 -18.48 -18.81
N ALA A 329 12.18 -18.43 -18.21
CA ALA A 329 11.07 -19.29 -18.61
C ALA A 329 10.59 -18.96 -20.02
N THR A 330 10.53 -17.67 -20.40
CA THR A 330 10.19 -17.24 -21.75
C THR A 330 11.24 -17.69 -22.77
N ALA A 331 12.52 -17.53 -22.46
CA ALA A 331 13.62 -18.00 -23.30
C ALA A 331 13.56 -19.54 -23.48
N TYR A 332 13.23 -20.28 -22.43
CA TYR A 332 13.07 -21.74 -22.50
C TYR A 332 11.97 -22.15 -23.47
N VAL A 333 10.81 -21.48 -23.45
CA VAL A 333 9.68 -21.74 -24.37
C VAL A 333 10.05 -21.43 -25.81
N LEU A 334 10.71 -20.29 -26.06
CA LEU A 334 11.13 -19.91 -27.42
C LEU A 334 12.14 -20.89 -28.00
N LEU A 335 13.17 -21.29 -27.24
CA LEU A 335 14.13 -22.30 -27.65
C LEU A 335 13.46 -23.67 -27.88
N GLY A 336 12.43 -23.97 -27.10
CA GLY A 336 11.60 -25.18 -27.29
C GLY A 336 10.86 -25.17 -28.64
N ASN A 337 10.29 -24.03 -29.02
CA ASN A 337 9.62 -23.89 -30.33
C ASN A 337 10.61 -24.03 -31.50
N GLU A 338 11.82 -23.50 -31.37
CA GLU A 338 12.89 -23.70 -32.36
C GLU A 338 13.26 -25.18 -32.51
N ILE A 339 13.37 -25.92 -31.42
CA ILE A 339 13.63 -27.36 -31.43
C ILE A 339 12.51 -28.11 -32.18
N VAL A 340 11.25 -27.69 -32.01
CA VAL A 340 10.11 -28.28 -32.73
C VAL A 340 10.21 -28.01 -34.24
N SER A 341 10.45 -26.74 -34.62
CA SER A 341 10.60 -26.32 -36.02
C SER A 341 11.73 -27.09 -36.74
N ILE A 342 12.90 -27.22 -36.10
CA ILE A 342 14.02 -27.99 -36.69
C ILE A 342 13.68 -29.47 -36.85
N LYS A 343 12.93 -30.09 -35.93
CA LYS A 343 12.47 -31.46 -36.05
C LYS A 343 11.51 -31.66 -37.23
N GLU A 344 10.62 -30.70 -37.46
CA GLU A 344 9.72 -30.70 -38.63
C GLU A 344 10.52 -30.62 -39.93
N GLN A 345 11.53 -29.72 -40.00
CA GLN A 345 12.43 -29.63 -41.14
C GLN A 345 13.21 -30.93 -41.39
N ILE A 346 13.69 -31.60 -40.33
CA ILE A 346 14.35 -32.91 -40.44
C ILE A 346 13.38 -33.98 -41.03
N ALA A 347 12.12 -33.96 -40.62
CA ALA A 347 11.12 -34.88 -41.11
C ALA A 347 10.81 -34.63 -42.60
N GLU A 348 10.74 -33.35 -43.00
CA GLU A 348 10.52 -32.93 -44.38
C GLU A 348 11.66 -33.38 -45.31
N VAL A 349 12.94 -33.13 -44.95
CA VAL A 349 14.11 -33.56 -45.69
C VAL A 349 14.17 -35.07 -45.85
N LYS A 350 13.72 -35.87 -44.89
CA LYS A 350 13.64 -37.34 -44.95
C LYS A 350 12.56 -37.86 -45.88
N SER A 351 11.57 -37.03 -46.27
CA SER A 351 10.45 -37.43 -47.12
C SER A 351 10.68 -37.21 -48.63
N ILE A 352 11.80 -36.60 -49.05
CA ILE A 352 12.09 -36.20 -50.44
C ILE A 352 12.85 -37.32 -51.19
N PRO A 353 12.42 -37.78 -52.40
CA PRO A 353 13.15 -38.76 -53.17
C PRO A 353 14.18 -38.16 -54.16
N ASN A 354 15.32 -38.79 -54.28
CA ASN A 354 16.49 -38.64 -55.19
C ASN A 354 16.73 -37.38 -56.09
N VAL A 355 17.70 -36.49 -55.74
CA VAL A 355 18.21 -35.30 -56.52
C VAL A 355 19.72 -35.09 -56.30
N THR A 356 20.52 -34.43 -57.21
CA THR A 356 21.99 -34.26 -57.09
C THR A 356 22.46 -33.28 -56.00
N GLN A 357 23.73 -33.47 -55.60
CA GLN A 357 24.40 -32.76 -54.50
C GLN A 357 24.39 -31.22 -54.64
N ALA A 358 24.48 -30.67 -55.86
CA ALA A 358 24.50 -29.24 -56.09
C ALA A 358 23.13 -28.55 -55.88
N VAL A 359 22.05 -29.20 -56.31
CA VAL A 359 20.66 -28.68 -56.17
C VAL A 359 20.18 -28.78 -54.76
N LEU A 360 20.49 -29.84 -54.03
CA LEU A 360 20.15 -29.91 -52.62
C LEU A 360 20.95 -28.91 -51.77
N LYS A 361 22.21 -28.66 -52.07
CA LYS A 361 22.92 -27.54 -51.42
C LYS A 361 22.21 -26.19 -51.67
N ALA A 362 21.76 -25.99 -52.90
CA ALA A 362 21.03 -24.80 -53.27
C ALA A 362 19.66 -24.77 -52.57
N TYR A 363 18.90 -25.90 -52.62
CA TYR A 363 17.62 -26.04 -51.94
C TYR A 363 17.75 -25.87 -50.43
N ALA A 364 18.70 -26.55 -49.78
CA ALA A 364 18.97 -26.43 -48.38
C ALA A 364 19.34 -24.99 -47.93
N ARG A 365 20.09 -24.27 -48.77
CA ARG A 365 20.46 -22.89 -48.54
C ARG A 365 19.26 -21.95 -48.63
N ILE A 366 18.43 -22.13 -49.67
CA ILE A 366 17.20 -21.37 -49.90
C ILE A 366 16.21 -21.59 -48.77
N THR A 367 15.91 -22.86 -48.45
CA THR A 367 14.97 -23.21 -47.37
C THR A 367 15.43 -22.70 -46.00
N THR A 368 16.76 -22.75 -45.71
CA THR A 368 17.31 -22.18 -44.46
C THR A 368 17.13 -20.68 -44.41
N GLU A 369 17.44 -19.98 -45.51
CA GLU A 369 17.32 -18.54 -45.56
C GLU A 369 15.86 -18.09 -45.50
N LEU A 370 14.96 -18.80 -46.22
CA LEU A 370 13.52 -18.59 -46.17
C LEU A 370 12.96 -18.75 -44.76
N ASN A 371 13.29 -19.86 -44.09
CA ASN A 371 12.86 -20.09 -42.71
C ASN A 371 13.40 -19.01 -41.75
N ASN A 372 14.66 -18.58 -41.88
CA ASN A 372 15.23 -17.52 -41.09
C ASN A 372 14.50 -16.17 -41.25
N LEU A 373 14.13 -15.82 -42.51
CA LEU A 373 13.38 -14.60 -42.80
C LEU A 373 11.95 -14.67 -42.27
N ARG A 374 11.27 -15.80 -42.47
CA ARG A 374 9.91 -16.02 -41.95
C ARG A 374 9.89 -15.97 -40.42
N GLU A 375 10.87 -16.58 -39.79
CA GLU A 375 10.99 -16.56 -38.33
C GLU A 375 11.30 -15.17 -37.81
N ALA A 376 12.22 -14.43 -38.44
CA ALA A 376 12.50 -13.04 -38.08
C ALA A 376 11.22 -12.17 -38.15
N ASN A 377 10.42 -12.36 -39.21
CA ASN A 377 9.17 -11.64 -39.39
C ASN A 377 8.08 -12.11 -38.41
N LYS A 378 7.98 -13.39 -38.10
CA LYS A 378 7.08 -13.94 -37.08
C LYS A 378 7.41 -13.35 -35.69
N ASN A 379 8.69 -13.29 -35.34
CA ASN A 379 9.13 -12.72 -34.07
C ASN A 379 8.87 -11.21 -33.99
N PHE A 380 9.07 -10.47 -35.08
CA PHE A 380 8.70 -9.07 -35.17
C PHE A 380 7.19 -8.87 -34.97
N ASN A 381 6.35 -9.60 -35.69
CA ASN A 381 4.90 -9.53 -35.53
C ASN A 381 4.45 -9.88 -34.10
N THR A 382 5.09 -10.86 -33.49
CA THR A 382 4.80 -11.25 -32.10
C THR A 382 5.14 -10.11 -31.15
N PHE A 383 6.29 -9.46 -31.32
CA PHE A 383 6.70 -8.32 -30.50
C PHE A 383 5.76 -7.12 -30.68
N GLU A 384 5.42 -6.75 -31.92
CA GLU A 384 4.48 -5.65 -32.19
C GLU A 384 3.08 -5.93 -31.63
N ARG A 385 2.62 -7.17 -31.68
CA ARG A 385 1.37 -7.59 -31.03
C ARG A 385 1.45 -7.42 -29.50
N LEU A 386 2.52 -7.92 -28.87
CA LEU A 386 2.70 -7.78 -27.42
C LEU A 386 2.80 -6.31 -27.00
N LYS A 387 3.49 -5.50 -27.78
CA LYS A 387 3.62 -4.06 -27.57
C LYS A 387 2.27 -3.35 -27.66
N LYS A 388 1.46 -3.69 -28.66
CA LYS A 388 0.10 -3.15 -28.82
C LYS A 388 -0.79 -3.58 -27.67
N THR A 389 -0.80 -4.86 -27.33
CA THR A 389 -1.58 -5.39 -26.20
C THR A 389 -1.19 -4.72 -24.87
N ALA A 390 0.12 -4.53 -24.60
CA ALA A 390 0.57 -3.84 -23.41
C ALA A 390 0.13 -2.37 -23.37
N ALA A 391 0.12 -1.69 -24.51
CA ALA A 391 -0.37 -0.31 -24.61
C ALA A 391 -1.89 -0.24 -24.36
N GLU A 392 -2.69 -1.12 -24.96
CA GLU A 392 -4.13 -1.20 -24.76
C GLU A 392 -4.51 -1.46 -23.29
N TYR A 393 -3.84 -2.39 -22.62
CA TYR A 393 -4.08 -2.64 -21.20
C TYR A 393 -3.63 -1.48 -20.32
N ALA A 394 -2.53 -0.79 -20.67
CA ALA A 394 -2.08 0.40 -19.94
C ALA A 394 -3.10 1.55 -20.08
N GLU A 395 -3.64 1.79 -21.26
CA GLU A 395 -4.69 2.78 -21.51
C GLU A 395 -5.97 2.45 -20.73
N THR A 396 -6.46 1.22 -20.84
CA THR A 396 -7.63 0.75 -20.08
C THR A 396 -7.44 0.90 -18.58
N ARG A 397 -6.26 0.54 -18.05
CA ARG A 397 -5.90 0.75 -16.64
C ARG A 397 -6.02 2.23 -16.26
N ASP A 398 -5.45 3.12 -17.05
CA ASP A 398 -5.41 4.55 -16.75
C ASP A 398 -6.81 5.17 -16.82
N GLU A 399 -7.65 4.75 -17.76
CA GLU A 399 -9.06 5.15 -17.85
C GLU A 399 -9.88 4.68 -16.65
N VAL A 400 -9.71 3.41 -16.24
CA VAL A 400 -10.42 2.87 -15.07
C VAL A 400 -9.96 3.59 -13.80
N ILE A 401 -8.66 3.85 -13.62
CA ILE A 401 -8.13 4.63 -12.50
C ILE A 401 -8.76 6.02 -12.49
N ALA A 402 -8.73 6.74 -13.61
CA ALA A 402 -9.28 8.09 -13.71
C ALA A 402 -10.78 8.13 -13.37
N THR A 403 -11.54 7.16 -13.86
CA THR A 403 -12.99 7.04 -13.59
C THR A 403 -13.25 6.84 -12.11
N GLN A 404 -12.56 5.87 -11.45
CA GLN A 404 -12.78 5.59 -10.03
C GLN A 404 -12.33 6.75 -9.14
N LEU A 405 -11.25 7.45 -9.49
CA LEU A 405 -10.79 8.63 -8.77
C LEU A 405 -11.77 9.80 -8.92
N SER A 406 -12.30 10.02 -10.12
CA SER A 406 -13.31 11.07 -10.40
C SER A 406 -14.62 10.83 -9.65
N ASP A 407 -15.05 9.57 -9.52
CA ASP A 407 -16.24 9.20 -8.75
C ASP A 407 -16.08 9.60 -7.27
N ILE A 408 -14.94 9.22 -6.67
CA ILE A 408 -14.62 9.57 -5.27
C ILE A 408 -14.55 11.08 -5.11
N GLU A 409 -13.81 11.76 -5.99
CA GLU A 409 -13.66 13.22 -6.00
C GLU A 409 -15.01 13.91 -6.03
N THR A 410 -15.91 13.45 -6.90
CA THR A 410 -17.26 14.03 -7.06
C THR A 410 -18.09 13.91 -5.79
N VAL A 411 -18.13 12.72 -5.19
CA VAL A 411 -18.90 12.46 -3.97
C VAL A 411 -18.37 13.26 -2.79
N VAL A 412 -17.04 13.23 -2.58
CA VAL A 412 -16.40 13.91 -1.45
C VAL A 412 -16.50 15.44 -1.59
N ASN A 413 -16.20 15.99 -2.78
CA ASN A 413 -16.31 17.44 -3.02
C ASN A 413 -17.74 17.94 -2.92
N LYS A 414 -18.72 17.17 -3.36
CA LYS A 414 -20.13 17.51 -3.17
C LYS A 414 -20.45 17.63 -1.67
N LYS A 415 -20.00 16.66 -0.88
CA LYS A 415 -20.26 16.65 0.56
C LYS A 415 -19.51 17.77 1.29
N MET A 416 -18.29 18.05 0.91
CA MET A 416 -17.53 19.18 1.46
C MET A 416 -18.23 20.52 1.18
N ARG A 417 -18.82 20.70 -0.01
CA ARG A 417 -19.61 21.90 -0.32
C ARG A 417 -20.85 22.02 0.57
N GLU A 418 -21.57 20.92 0.79
CA GLU A 418 -22.76 20.88 1.66
C GLU A 418 -22.40 21.25 3.12
N ILE A 419 -21.30 20.67 3.64
CA ILE A 419 -20.83 20.97 5.01
C ILE A 419 -20.33 22.42 5.10
N THR A 420 -19.56 22.90 4.13
CA THR A 420 -19.10 24.29 4.12
C THR A 420 -20.27 25.26 4.15
N ALA A 421 -21.35 25.01 3.40
CA ALA A 421 -22.56 25.85 3.41
C ALA A 421 -23.26 25.83 4.79
N ARG A 422 -23.11 24.79 5.60
CA ARG A 422 -23.62 24.76 6.98
C ARG A 422 -22.71 25.52 7.97
N ILE A 423 -21.38 25.43 7.76
CA ILE A 423 -20.38 26.06 8.63
C ILE A 423 -20.26 27.56 8.38
N VAL A 424 -20.33 27.99 7.12
CA VAL A 424 -20.09 29.36 6.72
C VAL A 424 -21.39 29.95 6.12
N LYS A 425 -21.96 30.94 6.80
CA LYS A 425 -23.21 31.57 6.43
C LYS A 425 -23.08 32.64 5.32
N ASN A 426 -21.85 32.97 4.92
CA ASN A 426 -21.58 33.99 3.91
C ASN A 426 -20.99 33.32 2.66
N ASP A 427 -21.53 33.60 1.48
CA ASP A 427 -21.13 33.08 0.17
C ASP A 427 -19.68 33.44 -0.26
N ILE A 428 -18.92 34.12 0.59
CA ILE A 428 -17.57 34.62 0.30
C ILE A 428 -16.52 33.53 0.49
N GLN A 429 -16.75 32.55 1.38
CA GLN A 429 -15.77 31.52 1.71
C GLN A 429 -16.00 30.26 0.88
N ARG A 430 -15.00 29.87 0.11
CA ARG A 430 -15.08 28.72 -0.79
C ARG A 430 -14.86 27.39 -0.05
N PRO A 431 -15.55 26.31 -0.48
CA PRO A 431 -15.30 24.99 0.05
C PRO A 431 -13.89 24.49 -0.33
N PRO A 432 -13.28 23.63 0.49
CA PRO A 432 -12.06 22.94 0.09
C PRO A 432 -12.34 22.03 -1.10
N THR A 433 -11.32 21.76 -1.88
CA THR A 433 -11.41 20.89 -3.07
C THR A 433 -10.32 19.83 -3.01
N LEU A 434 -10.73 18.58 -3.04
CA LEU A 434 -9.86 17.42 -3.27
C LEU A 434 -9.78 17.17 -4.77
N ARG A 435 -8.60 17.01 -5.32
CA ARG A 435 -8.38 16.62 -6.70
C ARG A 435 -7.46 15.40 -6.76
N LEU A 436 -7.98 14.31 -7.30
CA LEU A 436 -7.31 13.04 -7.44
C LEU A 436 -6.88 12.86 -8.90
N GLU A 437 -5.63 13.23 -9.23
CA GLU A 437 -5.19 13.25 -10.64
C GLU A 437 -4.79 11.86 -11.16
N LYS A 438 -4.09 11.09 -10.36
CA LYS A 438 -3.64 9.71 -10.67
C LYS A 438 -3.16 9.01 -9.39
N LEU A 439 -2.86 7.69 -9.49
CA LEU A 439 -2.32 6.89 -8.38
C LEU A 439 -0.97 7.39 -7.89
N GLY A 440 -0.71 8.45 -7.40
CA GLY A 440 0.57 8.99 -6.91
C GLY A 440 0.60 10.50 -6.98
N LYS A 441 -0.55 11.10 -7.36
CA LYS A 441 -0.67 12.55 -7.35
C LYS A 441 -2.09 12.97 -7.00
N TYR A 442 -2.21 13.77 -5.96
CA TYR A 442 -3.43 14.50 -5.63
C TYR A 442 -3.09 15.90 -5.12
N SER A 443 -4.07 16.76 -5.07
CA SER A 443 -4.00 18.06 -4.40
C SER A 443 -5.23 18.29 -3.55
N PHE A 444 -5.04 19.03 -2.46
CA PHE A 444 -6.11 19.47 -1.59
C PHE A 444 -5.86 20.94 -1.22
N SER A 445 -6.84 21.79 -1.44
CA SER A 445 -6.70 23.22 -1.15
C SER A 445 -8.04 23.92 -1.04
N THR A 446 -8.05 25.03 -0.32
CA THR A 446 -9.15 25.99 -0.34
C THR A 446 -8.77 27.13 -1.29
N ARG A 447 -9.44 27.24 -2.42
CA ARG A 447 -9.13 28.25 -3.45
C ARG A 447 -9.28 29.67 -2.91
N ASP A 448 -8.32 30.52 -3.25
CA ASP A 448 -8.31 31.96 -2.98
C ASP A 448 -8.38 32.34 -1.47
N ASP A 449 -8.14 31.36 -0.58
CA ASP A 449 -8.09 31.56 0.86
C ASP A 449 -6.90 30.78 1.45
N GLY A 450 -5.72 31.39 1.36
CA GLY A 450 -4.45 30.84 1.85
C GLY A 450 -4.20 31.04 3.35
N GLY A 451 -5.18 31.55 4.08
CA GLY A 451 -5.08 31.73 5.53
C GLY A 451 -5.12 30.37 6.26
N SER A 452 -4.30 30.23 7.32
CA SER A 452 -4.24 28.99 8.12
C SER A 452 -5.62 28.56 8.65
N GLY A 453 -6.47 29.52 9.04
CA GLY A 453 -7.85 29.26 9.49
C GLY A 453 -8.72 28.59 8.43
N ALA A 454 -8.62 29.02 7.18
CA ALA A 454 -9.35 28.42 6.07
C ALA A 454 -8.83 27.02 5.72
N GLN A 455 -7.53 26.81 5.79
CA GLN A 455 -6.91 25.51 5.50
C GLN A 455 -7.30 24.46 6.55
N PHE A 456 -7.20 24.78 7.85
CA PHE A 456 -7.63 23.86 8.92
C PHE A 456 -9.15 23.64 8.91
N ARG A 457 -9.96 24.67 8.63
CA ARG A 457 -11.39 24.49 8.40
C ARG A 457 -11.63 23.53 7.22
N GLY A 458 -10.86 23.65 6.15
CA GLY A 458 -10.90 22.75 5.01
C GLY A 458 -10.60 21.30 5.40
N LEU A 459 -9.57 21.07 6.21
CA LEU A 459 -9.18 19.75 6.72
C LEU A 459 -10.29 19.12 7.58
N ILE A 460 -10.87 19.90 8.50
CA ILE A 460 -12.02 19.45 9.32
C ILE A 460 -13.22 19.13 8.45
N THR A 461 -13.52 19.98 7.47
CA THR A 461 -14.62 19.75 6.51
C THR A 461 -14.41 18.47 5.71
N PHE A 462 -13.18 18.17 5.31
CA PHE A 462 -12.82 16.91 4.65
C PHE A 462 -13.09 15.70 5.56
N ASP A 463 -12.66 15.74 6.81
CA ASP A 463 -12.87 14.63 7.75
C ASP A 463 -14.35 14.40 8.04
N LEU A 464 -15.13 15.46 8.27
CA LEU A 464 -16.58 15.39 8.44
C LEU A 464 -17.30 14.89 7.17
N ALA A 465 -16.84 15.31 5.99
CA ALA A 465 -17.39 14.80 4.73
C ALA A 465 -17.16 13.29 4.58
N ASN A 466 -15.97 12.82 4.93
CA ASN A 466 -15.67 11.38 4.90
C ASN A 466 -16.51 10.57 5.91
N MET A 467 -16.83 11.13 7.08
CA MET A 467 -17.77 10.51 8.00
C MET A 467 -19.18 10.36 7.42
N GLU A 468 -19.58 11.24 6.51
CA GLU A 468 -20.90 11.15 5.87
C GLU A 468 -20.94 10.24 4.63
N VAL A 469 -19.83 10.10 3.91
CA VAL A 469 -19.80 9.36 2.62
C VAL A 469 -19.08 8.02 2.67
N SER A 470 -18.46 7.69 3.79
CA SER A 470 -17.77 6.42 3.99
C SER A 470 -18.01 5.87 5.40
N ASN A 471 -17.66 4.62 5.63
CA ASN A 471 -17.90 3.93 6.92
C ASN A 471 -16.86 4.32 7.99
N ILE A 472 -16.61 5.64 8.20
CA ILE A 472 -15.72 6.10 9.26
C ILE A 472 -16.51 6.25 10.55
N PRO A 473 -16.20 5.46 11.61
CA PRO A 473 -16.98 5.49 12.83
C PRO A 473 -16.67 6.69 13.73
N PHE A 474 -15.45 7.24 13.63
CA PHE A 474 -15.04 8.38 14.46
C PHE A 474 -13.90 9.18 13.85
N ILE A 475 -13.72 10.38 14.36
CA ILE A 475 -12.55 11.23 14.13
C ILE A 475 -11.98 11.71 15.47
N VAL A 476 -10.68 12.02 15.49
CA VAL A 476 -9.99 12.57 16.66
C VAL A 476 -9.27 13.86 16.26
N HIS A 477 -9.63 14.98 16.86
CA HIS A 477 -9.09 16.29 16.53
C HIS A 477 -8.46 16.99 17.76
N ASP A 478 -7.21 17.42 17.60
CA ASP A 478 -6.55 18.22 18.63
C ASP A 478 -6.96 19.71 18.52
N SER A 479 -6.92 20.42 19.63
CA SER A 479 -7.24 21.85 19.72
C SER A 479 -6.44 22.72 18.75
N ASP A 480 -5.23 22.30 18.40
CA ASP A 480 -4.36 23.04 17.47
C ASP A 480 -4.98 23.18 16.06
N LEU A 481 -5.90 22.27 15.68
CA LEU A 481 -6.68 22.40 14.45
C LEU A 481 -7.74 23.50 14.52
N LEU A 482 -8.23 23.78 15.73
CA LEU A 482 -9.33 24.71 15.97
C LEU A 482 -8.84 26.15 16.16
N ASP A 483 -7.63 26.29 16.69
CA ASP A 483 -7.05 27.56 17.14
C ASP A 483 -7.01 28.65 16.05
N PRO A 484 -6.66 28.35 14.79
CA PRO A 484 -6.61 29.38 13.75
C PRO A 484 -7.98 29.76 13.16
N ILE A 485 -9.04 29.02 13.52
CA ILE A 485 -10.37 29.17 12.91
C ILE A 485 -11.16 30.29 13.62
N GLU A 486 -11.80 31.13 12.83
CA GLU A 486 -12.66 32.21 13.34
C GLU A 486 -13.84 31.69 14.16
N LYS A 487 -14.19 32.38 15.24
CA LYS A 487 -15.22 31.97 16.21
C LYS A 487 -16.59 31.65 15.59
N PRO A 488 -17.11 32.37 14.59
CA PRO A 488 -18.41 32.03 13.97
C PRO A 488 -18.38 30.67 13.27
N ALA A 489 -17.37 30.41 12.44
CA ALA A 489 -17.23 29.12 11.75
C ALA A 489 -16.96 27.99 12.75
N LEU A 490 -16.13 28.25 13.78
CA LEU A 490 -15.82 27.28 14.83
C LEU A 490 -17.08 26.87 15.62
N THR A 491 -18.00 27.81 15.88
CA THR A 491 -19.30 27.51 16.51
C THR A 491 -20.12 26.51 15.69
N GLU A 492 -20.19 26.69 14.39
CA GLU A 492 -20.91 25.76 13.52
C GLU A 492 -20.17 24.40 13.38
N ILE A 493 -18.85 24.39 13.30
CA ILE A 493 -18.04 23.15 13.34
C ILE A 493 -18.34 22.33 14.60
N ILE A 494 -18.43 22.97 15.77
CA ILE A 494 -18.76 22.28 17.03
C ILE A 494 -20.15 21.64 16.96
N LYS A 495 -21.11 22.29 16.32
CA LYS A 495 -22.44 21.70 16.06
C LYS A 495 -22.36 20.51 15.11
N GLU A 496 -21.56 20.60 14.06
CA GLU A 496 -21.35 19.48 13.11
C GLU A 496 -20.68 18.29 13.83
N TYR A 497 -19.71 18.52 14.72
CA TYR A 497 -19.13 17.45 15.54
C TYR A 497 -20.17 16.71 16.41
N ASP A 498 -21.15 17.41 16.95
CA ASP A 498 -22.22 16.77 17.72
C ASP A 498 -23.24 16.07 16.84
N ALA A 499 -23.51 16.65 15.66
CA ALA A 499 -24.50 16.13 14.74
C ALA A 499 -24.19 14.73 14.20
N VAL A 500 -22.91 14.31 14.19
CA VAL A 500 -22.52 12.96 13.75
C VAL A 500 -23.12 11.87 14.66
N GLY A 501 -23.46 12.18 15.91
CA GLY A 501 -24.12 11.27 16.84
C GLY A 501 -25.49 10.75 16.35
N LYS A 502 -26.15 11.50 15.46
CA LYS A 502 -27.40 11.03 14.83
C LYS A 502 -27.19 9.80 13.92
N ARG A 503 -25.96 9.51 13.56
CA ARG A 503 -25.53 8.36 12.75
C ARG A 503 -24.80 7.30 13.57
N GLY A 504 -24.80 7.40 14.91
CA GLY A 504 -24.04 6.50 15.80
C GLY A 504 -22.53 6.72 15.75
N GLN A 505 -22.07 7.82 15.17
CA GLN A 505 -20.64 8.13 15.04
C GLN A 505 -20.15 9.01 16.20
N GLN A 506 -18.82 9.05 16.40
CA GLN A 506 -18.20 9.79 17.50
C GLN A 506 -17.16 10.79 16.99
N THR A 507 -17.07 11.95 17.63
CA THR A 507 -15.95 12.87 17.50
C THR A 507 -15.27 13.05 18.86
N PHE A 508 -13.96 12.87 18.91
CA PHE A 508 -13.16 13.11 20.09
C PHE A 508 -12.33 14.38 19.86
N VAL A 509 -12.65 15.43 20.57
CA VAL A 509 -12.07 16.75 20.30
C VAL A 509 -11.50 17.34 21.59
N SER A 510 -10.22 17.75 21.54
CA SER A 510 -9.67 18.54 22.63
C SER A 510 -10.01 20.01 22.43
N PHE A 511 -10.41 20.66 23.53
CA PHE A 511 -10.75 22.07 23.59
C PHE A 511 -9.79 22.81 24.51
N ARG A 512 -9.58 24.10 24.24
CA ARG A 512 -9.03 25.04 25.22
C ARG A 512 -10.05 25.32 26.31
N SER A 513 -9.82 26.33 27.11
CA SER A 513 -10.82 26.84 28.06
C SER A 513 -12.09 27.32 27.36
N LEU A 514 -13.21 27.29 28.06
CA LEU A 514 -14.52 27.67 27.49
C LEU A 514 -14.57 29.12 26.98
N ASP A 515 -13.88 30.04 27.64
CA ASP A 515 -13.81 31.45 27.30
C ASP A 515 -13.17 31.74 25.93
N PHE A 516 -12.38 30.80 25.44
CA PHE A 516 -11.82 30.86 24.08
C PHE A 516 -12.92 30.80 23.00
N TYR A 517 -14.02 30.10 23.27
CA TYR A 517 -15.10 29.86 22.30
C TYR A 517 -16.22 30.91 22.46
N ALA A 518 -16.99 31.10 21.37
CA ALA A 518 -18.15 31.98 21.40
C ALA A 518 -19.20 31.50 22.43
N GLU A 519 -19.93 32.44 23.02
CA GLU A 519 -20.93 32.11 24.04
C GLU A 519 -21.96 31.09 23.57
N GLU A 520 -22.32 31.11 22.30
CA GLU A 520 -23.28 30.18 21.68
C GLU A 520 -22.77 28.75 21.61
N ALA A 521 -21.46 28.53 21.56
CA ALA A 521 -20.84 27.19 21.52
C ALA A 521 -20.65 26.59 22.92
N GLN A 522 -20.44 27.42 23.93
CA GLN A 522 -20.08 26.97 25.29
C GLN A 522 -21.10 26.01 25.92
N PRO A 523 -22.44 26.20 25.81
CA PRO A 523 -23.39 25.26 26.39
C PRO A 523 -23.27 23.86 25.80
N LEU A 524 -23.01 23.74 24.49
CA LEU A 524 -22.83 22.47 23.83
C LEU A 524 -21.54 21.77 24.28
N ILE A 525 -20.42 22.49 24.35
CA ILE A 525 -19.15 21.96 24.85
C ILE A 525 -19.31 21.47 26.29
N LYS A 526 -19.96 22.28 27.16
CA LYS A 526 -20.24 21.87 28.55
C LYS A 526 -21.10 20.61 28.64
N LYS A 527 -22.15 20.53 27.84
CA LYS A 527 -23.06 19.37 27.80
C LYS A 527 -22.35 18.09 27.36
N ARG A 528 -21.41 18.23 26.44
CA ARG A 528 -20.68 17.11 25.82
C ARG A 528 -19.29 16.86 26.43
N LYS A 529 -18.99 17.53 27.53
CA LYS A 529 -17.73 17.37 28.26
C LYS A 529 -17.63 15.97 28.87
N VAL A 530 -16.60 15.23 28.49
CA VAL A 530 -16.28 13.89 29.04
C VAL A 530 -15.21 13.97 30.13
N ILE A 531 -14.32 14.98 30.06
CA ILE A 531 -13.32 15.26 31.06
C ILE A 531 -12.92 16.74 31.02
N GLU A 532 -12.55 17.27 32.16
CA GLU A 532 -11.91 18.58 32.29
C GLU A 532 -10.56 18.43 32.97
N LEU A 533 -9.54 18.97 32.34
CA LEU A 533 -8.15 18.92 32.80
C LEU A 533 -7.68 20.34 33.09
N SER A 534 -6.98 20.49 34.20
CA SER A 534 -6.43 21.78 34.62
C SER A 534 -5.08 21.60 35.29
N GLY A 535 -4.43 22.71 35.62
CA GLY A 535 -3.21 22.74 36.46
C GLY A 535 -3.48 22.23 37.88
N ASN A 536 -2.50 22.37 38.76
CA ASN A 536 -2.60 22.21 40.22
C ASN A 536 -3.18 20.86 40.68
N GLY A 537 -2.69 19.75 40.11
CA GLY A 537 -3.08 18.39 40.51
C GLY A 537 -4.26 17.79 39.74
N ASN A 538 -4.86 18.56 38.81
CA ASN A 538 -5.96 18.05 37.96
C ASN A 538 -5.51 17.77 36.51
N GLN A 539 -4.21 17.60 36.27
CA GLN A 539 -3.68 17.06 35.01
C GLN A 539 -4.11 15.60 34.86
N LEU A 540 -4.03 15.02 33.64
CA LEU A 540 -4.45 13.65 33.36
C LEU A 540 -3.83 12.62 34.33
N PHE A 541 -2.53 12.81 34.65
CA PHE A 541 -1.78 11.97 35.57
C PHE A 541 -1.53 12.66 36.94
N GLY A 542 -2.34 13.68 37.29
CA GLY A 542 -2.26 14.42 38.57
C GLY A 542 -1.08 15.34 38.72
N ARG A 543 -0.16 15.38 37.75
CA ARG A 543 1.01 16.26 37.76
C ARG A 543 1.44 16.59 36.33
N GLY A 544 2.10 17.75 36.18
CA GLY A 544 2.88 18.08 34.97
C GLY A 544 4.36 17.83 35.24
N TRP A 545 5.10 17.49 34.24
CA TRP A 545 6.57 17.28 34.33
C TRP A 545 7.41 18.35 33.61
N ASN A 546 6.79 19.41 33.17
CA ASN A 546 7.47 20.54 32.55
C ASN A 546 8.03 21.56 33.56
N LYS A 547 7.88 21.33 34.87
CA LYS A 547 8.52 22.13 35.92
C LYS A 547 9.67 21.30 36.49
N GLU A 548 10.85 21.92 36.65
CA GLU A 548 11.93 21.30 37.42
C GLU A 548 11.36 20.76 38.74
N PRO A 549 11.76 19.58 39.19
CA PRO A 549 11.36 19.08 40.49
C PRO A 549 11.74 20.16 41.52
N LEU A 550 10.76 20.59 42.31
CA LEU A 550 11.02 21.45 43.45
C LEU A 550 12.15 20.80 44.23
N LYS A 551 13.32 21.45 44.28
CA LYS A 551 14.40 21.03 45.17
C LYS A 551 13.75 20.90 46.55
N GLU A 552 13.75 19.72 47.12
CA GLU A 552 13.42 19.52 48.51
C GLU A 552 14.28 20.52 49.29
N GLU A 553 13.64 21.52 49.87
CA GLU A 553 14.31 22.36 50.86
C GLU A 553 14.79 21.44 51.97
N GLY A 554 16.09 21.11 51.88
CA GLY A 554 16.74 20.34 52.92
C GLY A 554 16.51 21.01 54.24
N ASN A 555 15.86 20.29 55.14
CA ASN A 555 15.77 20.62 56.55
C ASN A 555 17.18 20.94 57.09
N LYS A 556 17.50 22.25 57.10
CA LYS A 556 18.59 22.74 57.93
C LYS A 556 18.02 22.92 59.31
N ASN A 557 18.07 21.87 60.09
CA ASN A 557 18.16 21.99 61.55
C ASN A 557 19.41 21.26 61.97
N GLU A 558 20.29 22.08 62.54
CA GLU A 558 21.58 21.87 63.26
C GLU A 558 22.84 21.75 62.42
#